data_f19ee2df6e84c4097f73841b818e1959
#
_entry.id   f19ee2df6e84c4097f73841b818e1959
#
_cell.length_a   1.000
_cell.length_b   1.000
_cell.length_c   1.000
_cell.angle_alpha   90.00
_cell.angle_beta   90.00
_cell.angle_gamma   90.00
#
_symmetry.space_group_name_H-M   'P 1'
#
loop_
_entity.id
_entity.type
_entity.pdbx_description
1 polymer ?
#
loop_
_entity_poly.entity_id
_entity_poly.type
_entity_poly.pdbx_seq_one_letter_code
_entity_poly.pdbx_strand_id
1 'polypeptide(L)'
;MIQRFRFGLPLPTDSVVQEIPVSAGPVPFLTAEEDGWAYRMAPDAIVYGLGEMPRGINKRGWHYETNNTDESEHGENRLSYYAAHNFLLISPADGSECIGIFIDFPGKVSYDIGYTRHDTLRFATAEPNYALYLITAPTAAEVAKRFRQLIGPSYIPPKWAFGLAQSRFGYKTEADIREVAAQYKANGLPLDMICMDIEYMQDYADFTVNKERFPDLTKLSADLKAQGIRLVPIIDA
;
A
#
# COMPACT_ATOMS: atom_id res chain seq x y z
N MET A 1 19.44 -8.07 -11.32
CA MET A 1 19.03 -7.56 -12.66
C MET A 1 17.58 -7.09 -12.58
N ILE A 2 17.16 -6.15 -13.44
CA ILE A 2 15.74 -5.78 -13.62
C ILE A 2 15.43 -5.99 -15.11
N GLN A 3 14.37 -6.72 -15.40
CA GLN A 3 13.85 -6.95 -16.75
C GLN A 3 12.40 -6.48 -16.81
N ARG A 4 12.00 -5.86 -17.93
CA ARG A 4 10.65 -5.36 -18.18
C ARG A 4 10.04 -6.09 -19.36
N PHE A 5 8.82 -6.55 -19.22
CA PHE A 5 7.99 -7.13 -20.26
C PHE A 5 6.70 -6.33 -20.38
N ARG A 6 6.17 -6.19 -21.58
CA ARG A 6 4.94 -5.45 -21.84
C ARG A 6 3.93 -6.35 -22.52
N PHE A 7 2.71 -6.27 -22.08
CA PHE A 7 1.56 -7.01 -22.60
C PHE A 7 0.46 -6.02 -23.00
N GLY A 8 -0.20 -6.28 -24.14
CA GLY A 8 -1.23 -5.43 -24.69
C GLY A 8 -0.75 -3.99 -25.03
N LEU A 9 -1.66 -3.04 -24.92
CA LEU A 9 -1.39 -1.62 -25.16
C LEU A 9 -0.69 -0.99 -23.94
N PRO A 10 0.18 0.03 -24.16
CA PRO A 10 0.79 0.74 -23.05
C PRO A 10 -0.27 1.46 -22.23
N LEU A 11 -0.23 1.27 -20.90
CA LEU A 11 -0.97 2.09 -19.97
C LEU A 11 -0.13 3.31 -19.59
N PRO A 12 -0.74 4.50 -19.49
CA PRO A 12 -0.08 5.63 -18.84
C PRO A 12 0.08 5.28 -17.36
N THR A 13 1.31 5.27 -16.88
CA THR A 13 1.61 4.98 -15.48
C THR A 13 2.84 5.74 -15.04
N ASP A 14 2.76 6.35 -13.87
CA ASP A 14 3.85 7.05 -13.19
C ASP A 14 4.48 6.18 -12.09
N SER A 15 4.16 4.89 -12.06
CA SER A 15 4.62 3.94 -11.04
C SER A 15 6.12 3.75 -11.02
N VAL A 16 6.81 4.02 -12.13
CA VAL A 16 8.26 3.83 -12.25
C VAL A 16 8.97 5.12 -12.62
N VAL A 17 10.07 5.39 -11.91
CA VAL A 17 10.95 6.55 -12.16
C VAL A 17 12.22 6.19 -12.91
N GLN A 18 12.55 4.89 -12.99
CA GLN A 18 13.69 4.38 -13.75
C GLN A 18 13.19 3.76 -15.06
N GLU A 19 13.63 4.29 -16.17
CA GLU A 19 13.32 3.70 -17.46
C GLU A 19 14.07 2.39 -17.65
N ILE A 20 13.33 1.30 -17.86
CA ILE A 20 13.86 -0.03 -18.18
C ILE A 20 13.40 -0.37 -19.60
N PRO A 21 14.33 -0.63 -20.53
CA PRO A 21 13.97 -1.08 -21.88
C PRO A 21 13.12 -2.36 -21.84
N VAL A 22 12.16 -2.48 -22.75
CA VAL A 22 11.38 -3.70 -22.89
C VAL A 22 12.26 -4.84 -23.35
N SER A 23 12.29 -5.93 -22.57
CA SER A 23 13.04 -7.14 -22.88
C SER A 23 12.37 -7.92 -24.01
N ALA A 24 13.17 -8.46 -24.92
CA ALA A 24 12.70 -9.36 -25.95
C ALA A 24 12.73 -10.82 -25.46
N GLY A 25 11.88 -11.67 -26.05
CA GLY A 25 11.86 -13.11 -25.77
C GLY A 25 10.92 -13.53 -24.64
N PRO A 26 10.99 -14.79 -24.21
CA PRO A 26 10.12 -15.34 -23.18
C PRO A 26 10.39 -14.70 -21.82
N VAL A 27 9.36 -14.63 -20.99
CA VAL A 27 9.48 -14.18 -19.60
C VAL A 27 10.22 -15.26 -18.79
N PRO A 28 11.40 -14.98 -18.22
CA PRO A 28 12.13 -15.97 -17.45
C PRO A 28 11.34 -16.43 -16.20
N PHE A 29 11.53 -17.67 -15.79
CA PHE A 29 10.94 -18.27 -14.58
C PHE A 29 9.42 -18.40 -14.57
N LEU A 30 8.71 -17.73 -15.47
CA LEU A 30 7.25 -17.77 -15.55
C LEU A 30 6.79 -18.61 -16.72
N THR A 31 5.72 -19.37 -16.49
CA THR A 31 4.99 -20.12 -17.52
C THR A 31 3.69 -19.38 -17.80
N ALA A 32 3.44 -19.08 -19.08
CA ALA A 32 2.16 -18.50 -19.49
C ALA A 32 1.03 -19.51 -19.31
N GLU A 33 -0.10 -19.06 -18.79
CA GLU A 33 -1.35 -19.79 -18.68
C GLU A 33 -2.45 -19.05 -19.44
N GLU A 34 -3.65 -19.61 -19.52
CA GLU A 34 -4.76 -19.06 -20.33
C GLU A 34 -5.11 -17.62 -19.88
N ASP A 35 -5.10 -17.37 -18.58
CA ASP A 35 -5.53 -16.11 -17.95
C ASP A 35 -4.42 -15.40 -17.15
N GLY A 36 -3.16 -15.84 -17.25
CA GLY A 36 -2.08 -15.22 -16.46
C GLY A 36 -0.76 -15.95 -16.52
N TRP A 37 -0.09 -16.02 -15.37
CA TRP A 37 1.27 -16.56 -15.25
C TRP A 37 1.39 -17.48 -14.03
N ALA A 38 2.22 -18.49 -14.17
CA ALA A 38 2.59 -19.37 -13.07
C ALA A 38 4.11 -19.34 -12.83
N TYR A 39 4.50 -19.34 -11.56
CA TYR A 39 5.87 -19.51 -11.06
C TYR A 39 5.95 -20.76 -10.20
N ARG A 40 6.93 -21.63 -10.45
CA ARG A 40 7.16 -22.80 -9.61
C ARG A 40 8.03 -22.45 -8.41
N MET A 41 7.45 -22.50 -7.22
CA MET A 41 8.12 -22.19 -5.96
C MET A 41 8.91 -23.38 -5.43
N ALA A 42 10.08 -23.12 -4.86
CA ALA A 42 10.78 -24.09 -4.02
C ALA A 42 9.91 -24.47 -2.79
N PRO A 43 10.06 -25.69 -2.23
CA PRO A 43 9.18 -26.19 -1.14
C PRO A 43 9.15 -25.28 0.09
N ASP A 44 10.26 -24.63 0.41
CA ASP A 44 10.51 -23.80 1.58
C ASP A 44 10.58 -22.30 1.28
N ALA A 45 10.26 -21.90 0.04
CA ALA A 45 10.27 -20.49 -0.34
C ALA A 45 9.26 -19.68 0.49
N ILE A 46 9.70 -18.52 0.97
CA ILE A 46 8.85 -17.53 1.62
C ILE A 46 8.45 -16.48 0.58
N VAL A 47 7.18 -16.11 0.58
CA VAL A 47 6.64 -15.08 -0.32
C VAL A 47 6.19 -13.87 0.51
N TYR A 48 6.80 -12.72 0.25
CA TYR A 48 6.48 -11.44 0.89
C TYR A 48 5.78 -10.52 -0.10
N GLY A 49 5.11 -9.47 0.41
CA GLY A 49 4.61 -8.38 -0.42
C GLY A 49 3.10 -8.19 -0.38
N LEU A 50 2.55 -7.68 -1.47
CA LEU A 50 1.16 -7.30 -1.71
C LEU A 50 0.64 -6.11 -0.89
N GLY A 51 1.51 -5.44 -0.12
CA GLY A 51 1.12 -4.28 0.69
C GLY A 51 0.34 -4.65 1.94
N GLU A 52 -0.67 -3.86 2.26
CA GLU A 52 -1.57 -4.12 3.38
C GLU A 52 -2.54 -5.25 3.02
N MET A 53 -2.29 -6.41 3.58
CA MET A 53 -3.02 -7.64 3.30
C MET A 53 -3.31 -8.41 4.57
N PRO A 54 -4.42 -9.15 4.64
CA PRO A 54 -4.68 -10.04 5.75
C PRO A 54 -3.61 -11.13 5.87
N ARG A 55 -3.63 -11.84 6.98
CA ARG A 55 -2.76 -12.96 7.29
C ARG A 55 -1.31 -12.52 7.55
N GLY A 56 -0.42 -13.46 7.76
CA GLY A 56 0.95 -13.20 8.15
C GLY A 56 1.85 -12.61 7.06
N ILE A 57 3.14 -12.41 7.42
CA ILE A 57 4.17 -11.88 6.52
C ILE A 57 4.42 -12.83 5.34
N ASN A 58 4.45 -14.14 5.58
CA ASN A 58 4.53 -15.14 4.51
C ASN A 58 3.16 -15.31 3.87
N LYS A 59 3.04 -14.92 2.61
CA LYS A 59 1.79 -14.97 1.84
C LYS A 59 1.44 -16.34 1.28
N ARG A 60 2.32 -17.34 1.44
CA ARG A 60 2.10 -18.70 0.92
C ARG A 60 0.92 -19.41 1.59
N GLY A 61 0.20 -20.21 0.82
CA GLY A 61 -0.94 -21.02 1.26
C GLY A 61 -2.29 -20.32 1.13
N TRP A 62 -2.38 -19.19 0.43
CA TRP A 62 -3.61 -18.39 0.38
C TRP A 62 -3.87 -17.76 -0.99
N HIS A 63 -5.15 -17.38 -1.21
CA HIS A 63 -5.56 -16.46 -2.27
C HIS A 63 -5.55 -15.02 -1.78
N TYR A 64 -5.22 -14.09 -2.70
CA TYR A 64 -5.28 -12.64 -2.48
C TYR A 64 -5.82 -11.94 -3.74
N GLU A 65 -6.32 -10.73 -3.54
CA GLU A 65 -6.58 -9.78 -4.62
C GLU A 65 -5.94 -8.44 -4.25
N THR A 66 -5.26 -7.78 -5.18
CA THR A 66 -4.85 -6.40 -4.99
C THR A 66 -5.92 -5.49 -5.56
N ASN A 67 -6.86 -5.12 -4.73
CA ASN A 67 -7.99 -4.27 -5.07
C ASN A 67 -8.28 -3.39 -3.86
N ASN A 68 -7.70 -2.18 -3.84
CA ASN A 68 -7.86 -1.26 -2.72
C ASN A 68 -9.34 -0.99 -2.49
N THR A 69 -9.79 -1.21 -1.28
CA THR A 69 -11.20 -1.13 -0.92
C THR A 69 -11.36 -0.59 0.50
N ASP A 70 -12.43 0.15 0.73
CA ASP A 70 -12.85 0.58 2.06
C ASP A 70 -13.45 -0.61 2.81
N GLU A 71 -12.61 -1.32 3.55
CA GLU A 71 -12.98 -2.53 4.30
C GLU A 71 -12.93 -2.26 5.81
N SER A 72 -14.09 -2.10 6.42
CA SER A 72 -14.21 -1.83 7.85
C SER A 72 -13.92 -3.05 8.74
N GLU A 73 -14.05 -4.26 8.21
CA GLU A 73 -13.85 -5.52 8.93
C GLU A 73 -12.52 -6.17 8.52
N HIS A 74 -11.44 -5.93 9.26
CA HIS A 74 -10.12 -6.47 8.98
C HIS A 74 -9.97 -7.95 9.35
N GLY A 75 -10.87 -8.78 8.82
CA GLY A 75 -10.87 -10.23 9.08
C GLY A 75 -9.88 -10.98 8.18
N GLU A 76 -9.33 -12.09 8.70
CA GLU A 76 -8.40 -12.97 7.98
C GLU A 76 -9.00 -13.64 6.72
N ASN A 77 -10.31 -13.58 6.56
CA ASN A 77 -11.05 -14.11 5.39
C ASN A 77 -11.16 -13.12 4.24
N ARG A 78 -10.70 -11.88 4.41
CA ARG A 78 -10.68 -10.88 3.34
C ARG A 78 -9.57 -11.16 2.34
N LEU A 79 -9.73 -10.69 1.11
CA LEU A 79 -8.75 -10.88 0.04
C LEU A 79 -7.85 -9.66 -0.17
N SER A 80 -8.31 -8.47 0.24
CA SER A 80 -7.61 -7.19 0.12
C SER A 80 -7.99 -6.24 1.24
N TYR A 81 -7.19 -5.19 1.45
CA TYR A 81 -7.46 -4.07 2.35
C TYR A 81 -7.24 -2.73 1.62
N TYR A 82 -7.00 -1.64 2.39
CA TYR A 82 -6.93 -0.26 1.88
C TYR A 82 -5.71 0.02 1.01
N ALA A 83 -4.54 -0.58 1.29
CA ALA A 83 -3.26 -0.23 0.69
C ALA A 83 -2.55 -1.45 0.08
N ALA A 84 -3.26 -2.21 -0.75
CA ALA A 84 -2.69 -3.29 -1.52
C ALA A 84 -1.82 -2.76 -2.69
N HIS A 85 -0.78 -3.50 -3.06
CA HIS A 85 0.00 -3.19 -4.26
C HIS A 85 0.58 -4.46 -4.91
N ASN A 86 0.90 -4.37 -6.20
CA ASN A 86 1.24 -5.51 -7.06
C ASN A 86 2.74 -5.85 -7.05
N PHE A 87 3.35 -5.93 -5.87
CA PHE A 87 4.74 -6.38 -5.72
C PHE A 87 4.83 -7.60 -4.82
N LEU A 88 5.50 -8.63 -5.32
CA LEU A 88 5.86 -9.85 -4.59
C LEU A 88 7.37 -10.02 -4.55
N LEU A 89 7.86 -10.57 -3.46
CA LEU A 89 9.24 -10.99 -3.30
C LEU A 89 9.28 -12.45 -2.86
N ILE A 90 9.90 -13.29 -3.65
CA ILE A 90 10.07 -14.73 -3.40
C ILE A 90 11.51 -14.95 -2.93
N SER A 91 11.67 -15.53 -1.74
CA SER A 91 12.95 -15.84 -1.12
C SER A 91 13.05 -17.33 -0.85
N PRO A 92 13.77 -18.09 -1.68
CA PRO A 92 14.07 -19.50 -1.44
C PRO A 92 15.01 -19.65 -0.25
N ALA A 93 14.86 -20.72 0.54
CA ALA A 93 15.73 -20.98 1.68
C ALA A 93 17.05 -21.69 1.30
N ASP A 94 17.14 -22.26 0.10
CA ASP A 94 18.33 -22.98 -0.42
C ASP A 94 19.48 -22.04 -0.84
N GLY A 95 19.32 -20.73 -0.67
CA GLY A 95 20.33 -19.74 -1.05
C GLY A 95 20.36 -19.40 -2.54
N SER A 96 19.42 -19.89 -3.34
CA SER A 96 19.26 -19.46 -4.72
C SER A 96 18.79 -18.00 -4.82
N GLU A 97 18.83 -17.42 -6.02
CA GLU A 97 18.45 -16.02 -6.21
C GLU A 97 17.02 -15.74 -5.76
N CYS A 98 16.85 -14.63 -5.06
CA CYS A 98 15.53 -14.06 -4.75
C CYS A 98 14.94 -13.38 -5.98
N ILE A 99 13.63 -13.46 -6.14
CA ILE A 99 12.90 -12.91 -7.28
C ILE A 99 11.83 -11.94 -6.79
N GLY A 100 11.88 -10.71 -7.29
CA GLY A 100 10.81 -9.74 -7.19
C GLY A 100 9.95 -9.80 -8.46
N ILE A 101 8.65 -9.82 -8.29
CA ILE A 101 7.66 -9.70 -9.38
C ILE A 101 6.86 -8.43 -9.12
N PHE A 102 6.93 -7.46 -10.00
CA PHE A 102 6.12 -6.26 -9.96
C PHE A 102 5.24 -6.18 -11.20
N ILE A 103 3.93 -6.10 -10.97
CA ILE A 103 2.92 -5.96 -12.02
C ILE A 103 2.46 -4.52 -12.02
N ASP A 104 2.93 -3.74 -12.98
CA ASP A 104 2.56 -2.34 -13.16
C ASP A 104 1.22 -2.28 -13.89
N PHE A 105 0.16 -2.37 -13.10
CA PHE A 105 -1.22 -2.39 -13.50
C PHE A 105 -2.09 -1.73 -12.42
N PRO A 106 -2.91 -0.73 -12.76
CA PRO A 106 -3.70 0.02 -11.77
C PRO A 106 -4.97 -0.71 -11.32
N GLY A 107 -5.36 -1.79 -12.00
CA GLY A 107 -6.55 -2.55 -11.70
C GLY A 107 -6.31 -3.77 -10.80
N LYS A 108 -7.33 -4.57 -10.66
CA LYS A 108 -7.31 -5.78 -9.84
C LYS A 108 -6.38 -6.85 -10.39
N VAL A 109 -5.54 -7.41 -9.52
CA VAL A 109 -4.76 -8.62 -9.80
C VAL A 109 -5.11 -9.69 -8.78
N SER A 110 -5.35 -10.89 -9.26
CA SER A 110 -5.63 -12.08 -8.43
C SER A 110 -4.37 -12.91 -8.26
N TYR A 111 -4.18 -13.47 -7.08
CA TYR A 111 -3.04 -14.32 -6.74
C TYR A 111 -3.48 -15.61 -6.07
N ASP A 112 -2.92 -16.73 -6.54
CA ASP A 112 -2.92 -18.02 -5.84
C ASP A 112 -1.48 -18.33 -5.45
N ILE A 113 -1.17 -18.24 -4.18
CA ILE A 113 0.21 -18.42 -3.68
C ILE A 113 0.32 -19.76 -2.97
N GLY A 114 0.31 -20.84 -3.73
CA GLY A 114 0.43 -22.19 -3.19
C GLY A 114 -0.82 -22.69 -2.45
N TYR A 115 -1.98 -22.11 -2.69
CA TYR A 115 -3.25 -22.57 -2.14
C TYR A 115 -3.80 -23.75 -2.92
N THR A 116 -4.03 -23.59 -4.22
CA THR A 116 -4.54 -24.68 -5.07
C THR A 116 -3.46 -25.73 -5.35
N ARG A 117 -2.23 -25.27 -5.64
CA ARG A 117 -1.06 -26.12 -5.86
C ARG A 117 0.09 -25.62 -5.02
N HIS A 118 0.48 -26.40 -4.03
CA HIS A 118 1.45 -26.02 -3.00
C HIS A 118 2.80 -25.50 -3.53
N ASP A 119 3.25 -25.97 -4.68
CA ASP A 119 4.49 -25.59 -5.34
C ASP A 119 4.34 -24.48 -6.39
N THR A 120 3.16 -23.88 -6.52
CA THR A 120 2.86 -22.96 -7.61
C THR A 120 2.30 -21.64 -7.08
N LEU A 121 2.91 -20.52 -7.50
CA LEU A 121 2.34 -19.19 -7.41
C LEU A 121 1.75 -18.84 -8.76
N ARG A 122 0.48 -18.44 -8.80
CA ARG A 122 -0.20 -17.94 -10.00
C ARG A 122 -0.63 -16.50 -9.77
N PHE A 123 -0.64 -15.70 -10.83
CA PHE A 123 -1.27 -14.40 -10.83
C PHE A 123 -1.93 -14.11 -12.17
N ALA A 124 -3.01 -13.36 -12.11
CA ALA A 124 -3.78 -12.95 -13.28
C ALA A 124 -4.26 -11.50 -13.12
N THR A 125 -4.12 -10.70 -14.18
CA THR A 125 -4.65 -9.35 -14.24
C THR A 125 -6.08 -9.36 -14.79
N ALA A 126 -6.92 -8.43 -14.31
CA ALA A 126 -8.29 -8.29 -14.81
C ALA A 126 -8.36 -7.90 -16.30
N GLU A 127 -7.29 -7.31 -16.83
CA GLU A 127 -7.18 -6.86 -18.22
C GLU A 127 -5.80 -7.20 -18.79
N PRO A 128 -5.68 -7.32 -20.13
CA PRO A 128 -4.43 -7.76 -20.78
C PRO A 128 -3.35 -6.68 -20.88
N ASN A 129 -3.65 -5.44 -20.53
CA ASN A 129 -2.73 -4.30 -20.71
C ASN A 129 -1.96 -4.02 -19.43
N TYR A 130 -0.70 -4.45 -19.32
CA TYR A 130 0.16 -4.19 -18.17
C TYR A 130 1.65 -4.29 -18.50
N ALA A 131 2.50 -3.82 -17.61
CA ALA A 131 3.92 -4.12 -17.64
C ALA A 131 4.31 -5.03 -16.47
N LEU A 132 5.17 -6.00 -16.75
CA LEU A 132 5.70 -6.93 -15.77
C LEU A 132 7.20 -6.66 -15.59
N TYR A 133 7.62 -6.47 -14.35
CA TYR A 133 9.02 -6.33 -13.99
C TYR A 133 9.48 -7.53 -13.18
N LEU A 134 10.55 -8.17 -13.64
CA LEU A 134 11.26 -9.22 -12.89
C LEU A 134 12.55 -8.64 -12.34
N ILE A 135 12.73 -8.78 -11.03
CA ILE A 135 13.89 -8.26 -10.29
C ILE A 135 14.60 -9.43 -9.64
N THR A 136 15.79 -9.79 -10.12
CA THR A 136 16.57 -10.88 -9.52
C THR A 136 17.76 -10.34 -8.75
N ALA A 137 18.02 -10.90 -7.57
CA ALA A 137 19.16 -10.56 -6.73
C ALA A 137 19.52 -11.70 -5.76
N PRO A 138 20.76 -11.75 -5.24
CA PRO A 138 21.18 -12.77 -4.29
C PRO A 138 20.39 -12.77 -2.98
N THR A 139 19.82 -11.64 -2.57
CA THR A 139 19.11 -11.50 -1.29
C THR A 139 17.79 -10.74 -1.43
N ALA A 140 16.86 -11.01 -0.53
CA ALA A 140 15.59 -10.27 -0.42
C ALA A 140 15.80 -8.76 -0.24
N ALA A 141 16.78 -8.36 0.56
CA ALA A 141 17.14 -6.95 0.78
C ALA A 141 17.60 -6.26 -0.53
N GLU A 142 18.37 -6.96 -1.34
CA GLU A 142 18.83 -6.45 -2.63
C GLU A 142 17.66 -6.33 -3.65
N VAL A 143 16.73 -7.29 -3.66
CA VAL A 143 15.50 -7.19 -4.47
C VAL A 143 14.70 -5.95 -4.05
N ALA A 144 14.46 -5.76 -2.76
CA ALA A 144 13.73 -4.60 -2.24
C ALA A 144 14.45 -3.27 -2.59
N LYS A 145 15.78 -3.22 -2.50
CA LYS A 145 16.57 -2.06 -2.92
C LYS A 145 16.40 -1.75 -4.40
N ARG A 146 16.46 -2.76 -5.27
CA ARG A 146 16.25 -2.59 -6.72
C ARG A 146 14.82 -2.17 -7.04
N PHE A 147 13.85 -2.72 -6.36
CA PHE A 147 12.45 -2.29 -6.49
C PHE A 147 12.30 -0.81 -6.12
N ARG A 148 12.89 -0.37 -5.00
CA ARG A 148 12.88 1.06 -4.62
C ARG A 148 13.60 1.96 -5.63
N GLN A 149 14.65 1.49 -6.28
CA GLN A 149 15.29 2.24 -7.37
C GLN A 149 14.36 2.39 -8.57
N LEU A 150 13.60 1.34 -8.87
CA LEU A 150 12.62 1.34 -9.96
C LEU A 150 11.47 2.32 -9.73
N ILE A 151 10.85 2.30 -8.54
CA ILE A 151 9.67 3.11 -8.21
C ILE A 151 10.01 4.46 -7.55
N GLY A 152 11.28 4.72 -7.24
CA GLY A 152 11.74 5.92 -6.57
C GLY A 152 11.78 5.82 -5.04
N PRO A 153 12.41 6.80 -4.38
CA PRO A 153 12.51 6.85 -2.93
C PRO A 153 11.16 7.20 -2.30
N SER A 154 10.84 6.55 -1.19
CA SER A 154 9.69 6.95 -0.38
C SER A 154 9.93 8.33 0.25
N TYR A 155 8.89 9.14 0.32
CA TYR A 155 8.92 10.33 1.14
C TYR A 155 9.19 9.97 2.60
N ILE A 156 10.09 10.68 3.25
CA ILE A 156 10.36 10.53 4.69
C ILE A 156 9.58 11.64 5.41
N PRO A 157 8.48 11.31 6.08
CA PRO A 157 7.68 12.32 6.77
C PRO A 157 8.43 12.86 7.99
N PRO A 158 8.05 14.04 8.50
CA PRO A 158 8.63 14.60 9.71
C PRO A 158 8.33 13.71 10.93
N LYS A 159 9.17 13.81 11.97
CA LYS A 159 9.13 12.94 13.14
C LYS A 159 7.74 12.84 13.81
N TRP A 160 6.99 13.94 13.86
CA TRP A 160 5.65 13.95 14.46
C TRP A 160 4.65 13.01 13.76
N ALA A 161 4.82 12.75 12.47
CA ALA A 161 3.96 11.84 11.71
C ALA A 161 4.12 10.36 12.10
N PHE A 162 5.16 10.04 12.87
CA PHE A 162 5.37 8.71 13.46
C PHE A 162 4.95 8.66 14.94
N GLY A 163 4.39 9.75 15.46
CA GLY A 163 3.91 9.84 16.84
C GLY A 163 2.48 9.33 17.00
N LEU A 164 1.89 9.62 18.17
CA LEU A 164 0.54 9.20 18.47
C LEU A 164 -0.48 10.04 17.71
N ALA A 165 -1.30 9.37 16.90
CA ALA A 165 -2.43 9.95 16.19
C ALA A 165 -3.73 9.61 16.91
N GLN A 166 -4.55 10.61 17.21
CA GLN A 166 -5.92 10.41 17.66
C GLN A 166 -6.87 10.69 16.50
N SER A 167 -7.63 9.70 16.10
CA SER A 167 -8.63 9.77 15.04
C SER A 167 -9.94 9.16 15.51
N ARG A 168 -11.05 9.72 15.09
CA ARG A 168 -12.38 9.09 15.18
C ARG A 168 -13.37 9.79 14.26
N PHE A 169 -14.36 9.05 13.79
CA PHE A 169 -15.59 9.59 13.22
C PHE A 169 -16.37 10.36 14.31
N GLY A 170 -16.86 11.57 14.01
CA GLY A 170 -17.72 12.32 14.89
C GLY A 170 -17.08 13.44 15.70
N TYR A 171 -15.93 13.99 15.28
CA TYR A 171 -15.47 15.30 15.76
C TYR A 171 -16.25 16.40 15.03
N LYS A 172 -17.41 16.75 15.56
CA LYS A 172 -18.40 17.60 14.89
C LYS A 172 -18.09 19.08 14.95
N THR A 173 -17.30 19.53 15.94
CA THR A 173 -17.04 20.93 16.19
C THR A 173 -15.57 21.19 16.57
N GLU A 174 -15.15 22.46 16.46
CA GLU A 174 -13.86 22.91 17.00
C GLU A 174 -13.72 22.58 18.50
N ALA A 175 -14.81 22.66 19.26
CA ALA A 175 -14.80 22.37 20.69
C ALA A 175 -14.44 20.90 20.99
N ASP A 176 -14.93 19.96 20.18
CA ASP A 176 -14.59 18.53 20.34
C ASP A 176 -13.08 18.30 20.16
N ILE A 177 -12.47 18.92 19.19
CA ILE A 177 -11.03 18.81 18.92
C ILE A 177 -10.21 19.41 20.10
N ARG A 178 -10.63 20.57 20.61
CA ARG A 178 -9.96 21.23 21.74
C ARG A 178 -10.09 20.42 23.02
N GLU A 179 -11.25 19.81 23.25
CA GLU A 179 -11.51 18.94 24.42
C GLU A 179 -10.60 17.71 24.37
N VAL A 180 -10.49 17.04 23.22
CA VAL A 180 -9.59 15.88 23.06
C VAL A 180 -8.15 16.26 23.40
N ALA A 181 -7.64 17.36 22.83
CA ALA A 181 -6.28 17.82 23.12
C ALA A 181 -6.08 18.11 24.62
N ALA A 182 -7.08 18.74 25.26
CA ALA A 182 -7.04 19.05 26.68
C ALA A 182 -7.04 17.78 27.57
N GLN A 183 -7.83 16.77 27.21
CA GLN A 183 -7.89 15.49 27.94
C GLN A 183 -6.57 14.71 27.85
N TYR A 184 -5.95 14.65 26.68
CA TYR A 184 -4.63 14.02 26.54
C TYR A 184 -3.60 14.71 27.43
N LYS A 185 -3.57 16.05 27.41
CA LYS A 185 -2.68 16.85 28.24
C LYS A 185 -2.95 16.65 29.74
N ALA A 186 -4.22 16.65 30.16
CA ALA A 186 -4.61 16.50 31.58
C ALA A 186 -4.21 15.12 32.14
N ASN A 187 -4.20 14.09 31.30
CA ASN A 187 -3.81 12.72 31.67
C ASN A 187 -2.30 12.45 31.47
N GLY A 188 -1.50 13.44 31.06
CA GLY A 188 -0.07 13.26 30.82
C GLY A 188 0.25 12.31 29.65
N LEU A 189 -0.66 12.14 28.71
CA LEU A 189 -0.49 11.28 27.55
C LEU A 189 0.10 12.09 26.38
N PRO A 190 1.05 11.53 25.63
CA PRO A 190 1.56 12.20 24.43
C PRO A 190 0.47 12.24 23.35
N LEU A 191 0.50 13.30 22.53
CA LEU A 191 -0.35 13.41 21.35
C LEU A 191 0.39 14.24 20.30
N ASP A 192 0.64 13.67 19.14
CA ASP A 192 1.38 14.34 18.07
C ASP A 192 0.45 14.90 16.99
N MET A 193 -0.70 14.26 16.77
CA MET A 193 -1.68 14.72 15.79
C MET A 193 -3.11 14.31 16.14
N ILE A 194 -4.06 15.13 15.68
CA ILE A 194 -5.50 14.81 15.68
C ILE A 194 -5.96 14.77 14.23
N CYS A 195 -6.52 13.63 13.83
CA CYS A 195 -7.13 13.48 12.51
C CYS A 195 -8.60 13.91 12.59
N MET A 196 -8.99 14.84 11.74
CA MET A 196 -10.39 15.21 11.54
C MET A 196 -11.01 14.30 10.50
N ASP A 197 -12.24 13.89 10.75
CA ASP A 197 -13.03 13.15 9.78
C ASP A 197 -13.88 14.10 8.91
N ILE A 198 -14.80 13.59 8.14
CA ILE A 198 -15.59 14.33 7.12
C ILE A 198 -16.47 15.45 7.70
N GLU A 199 -16.75 15.45 9.02
CA GLU A 199 -17.65 16.43 9.65
C GLU A 199 -17.17 17.88 9.64
N TYR A 200 -15.88 18.12 9.36
CA TYR A 200 -15.41 19.51 9.21
C TYR A 200 -15.83 20.15 7.89
N MET A 201 -16.18 19.32 6.90
CA MET A 201 -16.57 19.78 5.57
C MET A 201 -17.98 20.40 5.57
N GLN A 202 -18.23 21.28 4.62
CA GLN A 202 -19.57 21.78 4.32
C GLN A 202 -20.32 20.73 3.49
N ASP A 203 -21.38 20.17 4.04
CA ASP A 203 -22.23 19.16 3.38
C ASP A 203 -21.43 17.96 2.81
N TYR A 204 -20.33 17.61 3.52
CA TYR A 204 -19.39 16.55 3.13
C TYR A 204 -18.69 16.75 1.78
N ALA A 205 -18.63 17.99 1.29
CA ALA A 205 -17.91 18.31 0.07
C ALA A 205 -16.43 18.55 0.34
N ASP A 206 -15.55 17.82 -0.35
CA ASP A 206 -14.11 18.00 -0.24
C ASP A 206 -13.66 19.44 -0.50
N PHE A 207 -12.54 19.80 0.12
CA PHE A 207 -11.93 21.15 0.02
C PHE A 207 -12.80 22.29 0.58
N THR A 208 -13.84 21.97 1.35
CA THR A 208 -14.69 22.95 2.02
C THR A 208 -14.53 22.90 3.54
N VAL A 209 -14.96 23.94 4.24
CA VAL A 209 -15.01 24.00 5.70
C VAL A 209 -16.34 24.54 6.17
N ASN A 210 -17.03 23.80 7.02
CA ASN A 210 -18.25 24.26 7.68
C ASN A 210 -17.90 25.34 8.73
N LYS A 211 -18.20 26.59 8.42
CA LYS A 211 -17.84 27.76 9.23
C LYS A 211 -18.66 27.91 10.52
N GLU A 212 -19.80 27.27 10.63
CA GLU A 212 -20.57 27.25 11.87
C GLU A 212 -19.93 26.31 12.90
N ARG A 213 -19.42 25.17 12.45
CA ARG A 213 -18.79 24.13 13.30
C ARG A 213 -17.32 24.42 13.55
N PHE A 214 -16.63 24.96 12.56
CA PHE A 214 -15.21 25.29 12.58
C PHE A 214 -15.01 26.75 12.09
N PRO A 215 -15.30 27.75 12.93
CA PRO A 215 -15.30 29.17 12.53
C PRO A 215 -13.95 29.63 11.99
N ASP A 216 -12.86 29.18 12.62
CA ASP A 216 -11.49 29.53 12.26
C ASP A 216 -10.54 28.33 12.36
N LEU A 217 -10.60 27.49 11.31
CA LEU A 217 -9.75 26.28 11.22
C LEU A 217 -8.25 26.65 11.21
N THR A 218 -7.88 27.80 10.66
CA THR A 218 -6.51 28.29 10.65
C THR A 218 -6.02 28.58 12.06
N LYS A 219 -6.84 29.27 12.86
CA LYS A 219 -6.53 29.55 14.27
C LYS A 219 -6.48 28.28 15.10
N LEU A 220 -7.44 27.35 14.91
CA LEU A 220 -7.44 26.04 15.58
C LEU A 220 -6.12 25.30 15.32
N SER A 221 -5.71 25.21 14.05
CA SER A 221 -4.46 24.57 13.66
C SER A 221 -3.23 25.23 14.30
N ALA A 222 -3.20 26.57 14.34
CA ALA A 222 -2.12 27.31 14.97
C ALA A 222 -2.04 27.07 16.49
N ASP A 223 -3.18 27.09 17.18
CA ASP A 223 -3.28 26.88 18.63
C ASP A 223 -2.83 25.45 19.01
N LEU A 224 -3.21 24.45 18.23
CA LEU A 224 -2.78 23.07 18.44
C LEU A 224 -1.29 22.90 18.13
N LYS A 225 -0.80 23.51 17.05
CA LYS A 225 0.61 23.51 16.69
C LYS A 225 1.49 24.12 17.79
N ALA A 226 1.03 25.17 18.45
CA ALA A 226 1.73 25.77 19.61
C ALA A 226 1.84 24.79 20.81
N GLN A 227 0.97 23.78 20.88
CA GLN A 227 1.01 22.71 21.88
C GLN A 227 1.79 21.46 21.39
N GLY A 228 2.37 21.50 20.19
CA GLY A 228 3.07 20.36 19.59
C GLY A 228 2.16 19.42 18.79
N ILE A 229 0.85 19.68 18.73
CA ILE A 229 -0.14 18.82 18.07
C ILE A 229 -0.37 19.30 16.65
N ARG A 230 -0.42 18.39 15.67
CA ARG A 230 -0.80 18.68 14.28
C ARG A 230 -2.26 18.35 14.03
N LEU A 231 -2.96 19.25 13.37
CA LEU A 231 -4.30 19.01 12.86
C LEU A 231 -4.20 18.45 11.44
N VAL A 232 -4.79 17.28 11.21
CA VAL A 232 -4.71 16.54 9.95
C VAL A 232 -6.13 16.27 9.45
N PRO A 233 -6.70 17.12 8.59
CA PRO A 233 -8.02 16.86 8.01
C PRO A 233 -7.93 15.77 6.94
N ILE A 234 -8.94 14.91 6.88
CA ILE A 234 -9.11 13.93 5.80
C ILE A 234 -9.50 14.65 4.50
N ILE A 235 -9.08 14.12 3.38
CA ILE A 235 -9.63 14.37 2.05
C ILE A 235 -10.23 13.05 1.60
N ASP A 236 -11.50 13.05 1.25
CA ASP A 236 -12.32 11.86 0.96
C ASP A 236 -12.78 11.88 -0.50
N ALA A 237 -11.81 12.07 -1.43
CA ALA A 237 -12.03 12.24 -2.88
C ALA A 237 -11.90 10.93 -3.66
#